data_0b35f8a14fcadc2fe4eda1d13486f110
#
_entry.id   0b35f8a14fcadc2fe4eda1d13486f110
#
_cell.length_a   1.000
_cell.length_b   1.000
_cell.length_c   1.000
_cell.angle_alpha   90.00
_cell.angle_beta   90.00
_cell.angle_gamma   90.00
#
_symmetry.space_group_name_H-M   'P 1'
#
loop_
_entity.id
_entity.type
_entity.pdbx_description
1 polymer ?
#
loop_
_entity_poly.entity_id
_entity_poly.type
_entity_poly.pdbx_seq_one_letter_code
_entity_poly.pdbx_strand_id
1 'polypeptide(L)' 'MNEPRELIFFTDRDLGRQFPALLRAAGVRLERHDDHFGPDTPDEEWIGEIGRRRWIAVTRDARIR' A
#
# COMPACT_ATOMS: atom_id res chain seq x y z
N MET A 1 23.16 14.37 -8.64
CA MET A 1 22.55 13.12 -8.99
C MET A 1 21.52 12.68 -8.01
N ASN A 2 20.45 12.28 -8.51
CA ASN A 2 19.35 11.92 -7.65
C ASN A 2 19.35 10.46 -7.34
N GLU A 3 19.19 10.19 -6.08
CA GLU A 3 18.94 8.83 -5.71
C GLU A 3 17.54 8.46 -6.15
N PRO A 4 17.39 7.26 -6.64
CA PRO A 4 16.04 6.82 -6.98
C PRO A 4 15.22 6.80 -5.72
N ARG A 5 14.07 7.41 -5.78
CA ARG A 5 13.14 7.33 -4.69
C ARG A 5 12.60 5.94 -4.62
N GLU A 6 12.67 5.42 -3.44
CA GLU A 6 12.09 4.13 -3.22
C GLU A 6 10.59 4.26 -3.25
N LEU A 7 9.96 3.56 -4.17
CA LEU A 7 8.51 3.56 -4.23
C LEU A 7 7.99 2.45 -3.36
N ILE A 8 7.15 2.80 -2.42
CA ILE A 8 6.55 1.83 -1.52
C ILE A 8 5.06 1.80 -1.81
N PHE A 9 4.58 0.64 -2.19
CA PHE A 9 3.17 0.45 -2.49
C PHE A 9 2.45 -0.07 -1.26
N PHE A 10 1.25 0.39 -1.06
CA PHE A 10 0.43 -0.01 0.07
C PHE A 10 -0.82 -0.67 -0.47
N THR A 11 -1.08 -1.90 -0.06
CA THR A 11 -2.23 -2.63 -0.55
C THR A 11 -3.33 -2.68 0.48
N ASP A 12 -4.55 -2.45 0.01
CA ASP A 12 -5.74 -2.51 0.81
C ASP A 12 -6.06 -3.95 1.17
N ARG A 13 -6.85 -4.14 2.21
CA ARG A 13 -7.30 -5.45 2.64
C ARG A 13 -8.05 -6.20 1.55
N ASP A 14 -8.78 -5.45 0.72
CA ASP A 14 -9.62 -6.06 -0.31
C ASP A 14 -8.83 -6.81 -1.35
N LEU A 15 -7.53 -6.55 -1.45
CA LEU A 15 -6.71 -7.22 -2.44
C LEU A 15 -6.31 -8.63 -2.03
N GLY A 16 -6.55 -8.99 -0.78
CA GLY A 16 -6.19 -10.30 -0.32
C GLY A 16 -4.69 -10.47 -0.19
N ARG A 17 -4.22 -11.71 -0.28
CA ARG A 17 -2.81 -12.01 -0.05
C ARG A 17 -2.03 -12.30 -1.31
N GLN A 18 -2.71 -12.76 -2.33
CA GLN A 18 -2.01 -13.22 -3.53
C GLN A 18 -1.38 -12.08 -4.29
N PHE A 19 -2.10 -11.00 -4.44
CA PHE A 19 -1.59 -9.87 -5.18
C PHE A 19 -0.36 -9.26 -4.52
N PRO A 20 -0.39 -8.99 -3.21
CA PRO A 20 0.83 -8.50 -2.54
C PRO A 20 1.99 -9.46 -2.67
N ALA A 21 1.72 -10.77 -2.57
CA ALA A 21 2.80 -11.74 -2.69
C ALA A 21 3.43 -11.72 -4.06
N LEU A 22 2.61 -11.55 -5.10
CA LEU A 22 3.14 -11.46 -6.45
C LEU A 22 4.00 -10.23 -6.63
N LEU A 23 3.58 -9.11 -6.09
CA LEU A 23 4.36 -7.89 -6.20
C LEU A 23 5.69 -8.01 -5.46
N ARG A 24 5.68 -8.62 -4.30
CA ARG A 24 6.91 -8.81 -3.56
C ARG A 24 7.85 -9.74 -4.29
N ALA A 25 7.30 -10.77 -4.89
CA ALA A 25 8.13 -11.69 -5.67
C ALA A 25 8.77 -11.02 -6.86
N ALA A 26 8.13 -9.96 -7.37
CA ALA A 26 8.67 -9.19 -8.47
C ALA A 26 9.67 -8.13 -8.01
N GLY A 27 9.96 -8.07 -6.72
CA GLY A 27 10.92 -7.10 -6.22
C GLY A 27 10.35 -5.77 -5.83
N VAL A 28 9.03 -5.65 -5.75
CA VAL A 28 8.38 -4.40 -5.42
C VAL A 28 8.33 -4.23 -3.90
N ARG A 29 8.68 -3.04 -3.43
CA ARG A 29 8.50 -2.71 -2.02
C ARG A 29 7.03 -2.52 -1.73
N LEU A 30 6.53 -3.27 -0.79
CA LEU A 30 5.10 -3.29 -0.57
C LEU A 30 4.77 -3.46 0.90
N GLU A 31 3.80 -2.66 1.36
CA GLU A 31 3.28 -2.75 2.71
C GLU A 31 1.81 -3.11 2.61
N ARG A 32 1.34 -3.93 3.53
CA ARG A 32 -0.05 -4.35 3.53
C ARG A 32 -0.79 -3.65 4.65
N HIS A 33 -2.06 -3.36 4.39
CA HIS A 33 -2.90 -2.71 5.38
C HIS A 33 -2.91 -3.48 6.70
N ASP A 34 -3.03 -4.79 6.61
CA ASP A 34 -3.16 -5.62 7.81
C ASP A 34 -1.92 -5.60 8.67
N ASP A 35 -0.78 -5.24 8.10
CA ASP A 35 0.47 -5.20 8.85
C ASP A 35 0.60 -3.94 9.68
N HIS A 36 -0.16 -2.91 9.35
CA HIS A 36 -0.01 -1.62 9.99
C HIS A 36 -1.26 -1.15 10.71
N PHE A 37 -2.42 -1.63 10.31
CA PHE A 37 -3.68 -1.13 10.84
C PHE A 37 -4.59 -2.27 11.17
N GLY A 38 -5.43 -2.05 12.16
CA GLY A 38 -6.41 -3.05 12.52
C GLY A 38 -7.58 -3.04 11.55
N PRO A 39 -8.41 -4.08 11.60
CA PRO A 39 -9.54 -4.19 10.69
C PRO A 39 -10.60 -3.10 10.91
N ASP A 40 -10.60 -2.49 12.08
CA ASP A 40 -11.57 -1.46 12.38
C ASP A 40 -11.06 -0.06 12.12
N THR A 41 -9.87 0.07 11.57
CA THR A 41 -9.30 1.38 11.33
C THR A 41 -10.10 2.10 10.25
N PRO A 42 -10.61 3.32 10.53
CA PRO A 42 -11.35 4.05 9.50
C PRO A 42 -10.48 4.36 8.30
N ASP A 43 -11.12 4.39 7.13
CA ASP A 43 -10.38 4.62 5.88
C ASP A 43 -9.63 5.92 5.90
N GLU A 44 -10.23 6.97 6.41
CA GLU A 44 -9.58 8.27 6.41
C GLU A 44 -8.35 8.28 7.28
N GLU A 45 -8.31 7.45 8.28
CA GLU A 45 -7.17 7.39 9.16
C GLU A 45 -5.97 6.74 8.46
N TRP A 46 -6.17 5.57 7.85
CA TRP A 46 -5.03 4.93 7.21
C TRP A 46 -4.66 5.64 5.89
N ILE A 47 -5.64 6.22 5.20
CA ILE A 47 -5.33 6.98 4.00
C ILE A 47 -4.48 8.19 4.35
N GLY A 48 -4.81 8.87 5.44
CA GLY A 48 -4.00 9.99 5.87
C GLY A 48 -2.59 9.58 6.24
N GLU A 49 -2.45 8.43 6.88
CA GLU A 49 -1.15 7.98 7.28
C GLU A 49 -0.27 7.61 6.10
N ILE A 50 -0.82 6.89 5.11
CA ILE A 50 -0.02 6.54 3.95
C ILE A 50 0.32 7.78 3.13
N GLY A 51 -0.54 8.78 3.15
CA GLY A 51 -0.23 10.03 2.49
C GLY A 51 0.97 10.72 3.13
N ARG A 52 1.03 10.71 4.45
CA ARG A 52 2.17 11.30 5.16
C ARG A 52 3.45 10.54 4.87
N ARG A 53 3.37 9.25 4.69
CA ARG A 53 4.52 8.42 4.39
C ARG A 53 4.85 8.40 2.91
N ARG A 54 3.99 8.99 2.10
CA ARG A 54 4.16 9.06 0.65
C ARG A 54 4.18 7.69 0.01
N TRP A 55 3.41 6.79 0.56
CA TRP A 55 3.23 5.48 -0.02
C TRP A 55 2.16 5.57 -1.10
N ILE A 56 2.22 4.65 -2.04
CA ILE A 56 1.27 4.63 -3.16
C ILE A 56 0.20 3.61 -2.85
N ALA A 57 -1.04 4.08 -2.75
CA ALA A 57 -2.15 3.19 -2.44
C ALA A 57 -2.58 2.42 -3.68
N VAL A 58 -2.68 1.11 -3.53
CA VAL A 58 -3.18 0.25 -4.58
C VAL A 58 -4.46 -0.37 -4.06
N THR A 59 -5.55 -0.14 -4.72
CA THR A 59 -6.82 -0.67 -4.29
C THR A 59 -7.45 -1.48 -5.41
N ARG A 60 -8.40 -2.27 -5.03
CA ARG A 60 -9.14 -3.08 -5.97
C ARG A 60 -10.00 -2.23 -6.88
N ASP A 61 -10.40 -1.08 -6.39
CA ASP A 61 -11.18 -0.14 -7.14
C ASP A 61 -10.24 0.53 -8.11
N ALA A 62 -10.31 0.34 -9.34
CA ALA A 62 -9.36 0.82 -10.33
C ALA A 62 -9.15 2.33 -10.34
N ARG A 63 -9.72 3.05 -9.45
CA ARG A 63 -9.53 4.49 -9.39
C ARG A 63 -8.26 4.80 -8.69
N ILE A 64 -7.27 5.12 -9.45
CA ILE A 64 -5.98 5.43 -8.90
C ILE A 64 -5.85 6.94 -8.84
N ARG A 65 -5.39 7.39 -7.75
CA ARG A 65 -5.21 8.82 -7.58
C ARG A 65 -3.77 9.17 -7.47
#